data_eccb54157788dfa690287105a34847a0
#
_entry.id   eccb54157788dfa690287105a34847a0
#
_cell.length_a   1.000
_cell.length_b   1.000
_cell.length_c   1.000
_cell.angle_alpha   90.00
_cell.angle_beta   90.00
_cell.angle_gamma   90.00
#
_symmetry.space_group_name_H-M   'P 1'
#
loop_
_entity.id
_entity.type
_entity.pdbx_description
1 polymer ?
#
loop_
_entity_poly.entity_id
_entity_poly.type
_entity_poly.pdbx_seq_one_letter_code
_entity_poly.pdbx_strand_id
1 'polypeptide(L)'
;MYPIINRGTWARVWAYRDMIIKFLRAFNGKEVNILSLGAGYDSTFFWLHDSIQKGELKDVSIEKLTYIEIDFTEVVVKKIHFIRKSPVLAKLANVSEHEIPHESKLNSEHYKLIAQDLRLTKEL
;
A
#
# COMPACT_ATOMS: atom_id res chain seq x y z
N MET A 1 -7.39 -21.64 -7.89
CA MET A 1 -8.54 -20.77 -7.52
C MET A 1 -9.62 -20.89 -8.59
N TYR A 2 -10.86 -20.99 -8.17
CA TYR A 2 -11.98 -21.12 -9.11
C TYR A 2 -12.21 -19.81 -9.87
N PRO A 3 -12.57 -19.84 -11.17
CA PRO A 3 -12.74 -18.62 -11.97
C PRO A 3 -13.74 -17.61 -11.42
N ILE A 4 -14.82 -18.07 -10.77
CA ILE A 4 -15.83 -17.20 -10.17
C ILE A 4 -15.23 -16.39 -9.02
N ILE A 5 -14.41 -17.02 -8.19
CA ILE A 5 -13.72 -16.36 -7.08
C ILE A 5 -12.73 -15.33 -7.61
N ASN A 6 -11.99 -15.67 -8.67
CA ASN A 6 -11.06 -14.76 -9.32
C ASN A 6 -11.77 -13.51 -9.86
N ARG A 7 -12.91 -13.67 -10.49
CA ARG A 7 -13.68 -12.54 -11.03
C ARG A 7 -14.19 -11.63 -9.92
N GLY A 8 -14.69 -12.20 -8.83
CA GLY A 8 -15.17 -11.44 -7.68
C GLY A 8 -14.05 -10.64 -7.02
N THR A 9 -12.90 -11.26 -6.84
CA THR A 9 -11.72 -10.61 -6.27
C THR A 9 -11.22 -9.51 -7.20
N TRP A 10 -11.16 -9.77 -8.50
CA TRP A 10 -10.74 -8.79 -9.50
C TRP A 10 -11.65 -7.56 -9.52
N ALA A 11 -12.98 -7.77 -9.53
CA ALA A 11 -13.94 -6.68 -9.54
C ALA A 11 -13.82 -5.82 -8.27
N ARG A 12 -13.61 -6.45 -7.11
CA ARG A 12 -13.45 -5.75 -5.84
C ARG A 12 -12.18 -4.90 -5.82
N VAL A 13 -11.08 -5.43 -6.31
CA VAL A 13 -9.80 -4.71 -6.40
C VAL A 13 -9.94 -3.50 -7.30
N TRP A 14 -10.57 -3.65 -8.48
CA TRP A 14 -10.74 -2.55 -9.42
C TRP A 14 -11.68 -1.47 -8.89
N ALA A 15 -12.77 -1.86 -8.21
CA ALA A 15 -13.67 -0.90 -7.57
C ALA A 15 -12.93 -0.08 -6.49
N TYR A 16 -12.13 -0.75 -5.69
CA TYR A 16 -11.32 -0.12 -4.66
C TYR A 16 -10.30 0.87 -5.26
N ARG A 17 -9.58 0.45 -6.30
CA ARG A 17 -8.60 1.28 -6.98
C ARG A 17 -9.24 2.49 -7.67
N ASP A 18 -10.40 2.30 -8.28
CA ASP A 18 -11.15 3.39 -8.89
C ASP A 18 -11.57 4.44 -7.86
N MET A 19 -12.04 4.02 -6.70
CA MET A 19 -12.37 4.92 -5.60
C MET A 19 -11.16 5.73 -5.13
N ILE A 20 -10.01 5.08 -5.00
CA ILE A 20 -8.78 5.76 -4.60
C ILE A 20 -8.38 6.83 -5.61
N ILE A 21 -8.45 6.52 -6.89
CA ILE A 21 -8.11 7.49 -7.96
C ILE A 21 -9.05 8.69 -7.90
N LYS A 22 -10.34 8.47 -7.76
CA LYS A 22 -11.33 9.54 -7.66
C LYS A 22 -11.08 10.42 -6.44
N PHE A 23 -10.76 9.79 -5.31
CA PHE A 23 -10.42 10.51 -4.08
C PHE A 23 -9.18 11.39 -4.26
N LEU A 24 -8.12 10.83 -4.83
CA LEU A 24 -6.88 11.58 -5.06
C LEU A 24 -7.06 12.74 -6.03
N ARG A 25 -7.88 12.56 -7.05
CA ARG A 25 -8.19 13.66 -7.99
C ARG A 25 -9.00 14.76 -7.33
N ALA A 26 -9.95 14.41 -6.45
CA ALA A 26 -10.76 15.37 -5.74
C ALA A 26 -9.94 16.25 -4.79
N PHE A 27 -8.87 15.71 -4.22
CA PHE A 27 -7.99 16.40 -3.28
C PHE A 27 -6.60 16.69 -3.86
N ASN A 28 -6.50 16.81 -5.16
CA ASN A 28 -5.24 17.08 -5.84
C ASN A 28 -4.58 18.35 -5.29
N GLY A 29 -3.28 18.25 -4.99
CA GLY A 29 -2.51 19.35 -4.42
C GLY A 29 -2.59 19.49 -2.91
N LYS A 30 -3.40 18.66 -2.23
CA LYS A 30 -3.52 18.64 -0.77
C LYS A 30 -2.83 17.41 -0.18
N GLU A 31 -2.39 17.52 1.06
CA GLU A 31 -1.88 16.36 1.79
C GLU A 31 -3.02 15.41 2.11
N VAL A 32 -2.85 14.14 1.75
CA VAL A 32 -3.86 13.10 1.98
C VAL A 32 -3.23 11.86 2.58
N ASN A 33 -3.98 11.20 3.42
CA ASN A 33 -3.60 9.92 4.01
C ASN A 33 -4.64 8.88 3.62
N ILE A 34 -4.17 7.71 3.22
CA ILE A 34 -5.02 6.54 2.99
C ILE A 34 -4.65 5.51 4.05
N LEU A 35 -5.64 5.07 4.80
CA LEU A 35 -5.47 4.05 5.83
C LEU A 35 -6.20 2.78 5.38
N SER A 36 -5.43 1.71 5.18
CA SER A 36 -5.95 0.41 4.77
C SER A 36 -5.87 -0.56 5.95
N LEU A 37 -7.02 -0.96 6.46
CA LEU A 37 -7.12 -1.89 7.58
C LEU A 37 -7.28 -3.31 7.06
N GLY A 38 -6.44 -4.22 7.55
CA GLY A 38 -6.46 -5.61 7.08
C GLY A 38 -6.02 -5.74 5.64
N ALA A 39 -5.01 -5.00 5.23
CA ALA A 39 -4.58 -4.92 3.83
C ALA A 39 -4.04 -6.24 3.27
N GLY A 40 -3.55 -7.14 4.13
CA GLY A 40 -2.99 -8.41 3.68
C GLY A 40 -1.84 -8.22 2.71
N TYR A 41 -1.93 -8.92 1.58
CA TYR A 41 -0.93 -8.85 0.51
C TYR A 41 -1.39 -7.98 -0.66
N ASP A 42 -2.31 -7.05 -0.42
CA ASP A 42 -2.79 -6.13 -1.45
C ASP A 42 -1.65 -5.31 -2.03
N SER A 43 -1.63 -5.16 -3.34
CA SER A 43 -0.59 -4.46 -4.10
C SER A 43 -1.03 -3.08 -4.59
N THR A 44 -2.11 -2.54 -4.08
CA THR A 44 -2.70 -1.28 -4.57
C THR A 44 -1.72 -0.11 -4.53
N PHE A 45 -0.96 0.05 -3.45
CA PHE A 45 0.02 1.14 -3.38
C PHE A 45 1.07 1.02 -4.49
N PHE A 46 1.60 -0.18 -4.71
CA PHE A 46 2.62 -0.40 -5.74
C PHE A 46 2.07 -0.16 -7.15
N TRP A 47 0.86 -0.63 -7.40
CA TRP A 47 0.16 -0.37 -8.65
C TRP A 47 -0.04 1.12 -8.87
N LEU A 48 -0.50 1.84 -7.84
CA LEU A 48 -0.75 3.28 -7.90
C LEU A 48 0.54 4.04 -8.23
N HIS A 49 1.61 3.77 -7.47
CA HIS A 49 2.89 4.45 -7.65
C HIS A 49 3.49 4.16 -9.03
N ASP A 50 3.47 2.90 -9.46
CA ASP A 50 3.97 2.50 -10.77
C ASP A 50 3.17 3.15 -11.89
N SER A 51 1.84 3.19 -11.78
CA SER A 51 0.99 3.83 -12.78
C SER A 51 1.22 5.34 -12.87
N ILE A 52 1.49 6.00 -11.75
CA ILE A 52 1.84 7.41 -11.74
C ILE A 52 3.18 7.64 -12.43
N GLN A 53 4.18 6.81 -12.15
CA GLN A 53 5.50 6.93 -12.76
C GLN A 53 5.48 6.70 -14.27
N LYS A 54 4.61 5.81 -14.74
CA LYS A 54 4.45 5.53 -16.17
C LYS A 54 3.60 6.57 -16.90
N GLY A 55 3.04 7.53 -16.19
CA GLY A 55 2.18 8.56 -16.78
C GLY A 55 0.79 8.07 -17.15
N GLU A 56 0.37 6.91 -16.67
CA GLU A 56 -0.95 6.36 -16.93
C GLU A 56 -2.06 7.06 -16.13
N LEU A 57 -1.70 7.68 -15.00
CA LEU A 57 -2.62 8.42 -14.15
C LEU A 57 -2.22 9.89 -14.15
N LYS A 58 -2.85 10.67 -15.00
CA LYS A 58 -2.65 12.12 -15.03
C LYS A 58 -3.45 12.77 -13.90
N ASP A 59 -3.00 13.90 -13.40
CA ASP A 59 -3.66 14.65 -12.32
C ASP A 59 -3.63 13.97 -10.96
N VAL A 60 -2.81 12.94 -10.79
CA VAL A 60 -2.60 12.26 -9.52
C VAL A 60 -1.11 12.26 -9.21
N SER A 61 -0.76 12.65 -7.97
CA SER A 61 0.62 12.70 -7.52
C SER A 61 0.79 11.93 -6.23
N ILE A 62 1.95 11.29 -6.05
CA ILE A 62 2.29 10.61 -4.81
C ILE A 62 2.97 11.55 -3.80
N GLU A 63 3.40 12.74 -4.21
CA GLU A 63 4.21 13.64 -3.38
C GLU A 63 3.59 13.99 -2.04
N LYS A 64 2.28 14.16 -1.98
CA LYS A 64 1.54 14.52 -0.77
C LYS A 64 0.70 13.38 -0.22
N LEU A 65 0.93 12.18 -0.70
CA LEU A 65 0.22 10.98 -0.26
C LEU A 65 1.03 10.22 0.78
N THR A 66 0.37 9.82 1.87
CA THR A 66 0.89 8.82 2.79
C THR A 66 -0.08 7.64 2.82
N TYR A 67 0.39 6.48 2.40
CA TYR A 67 -0.40 5.25 2.34
C TYR A 67 0.00 4.35 3.51
N ILE A 68 -0.93 4.10 4.40
CA ILE A 68 -0.69 3.35 5.63
C ILE A 68 -1.49 2.06 5.60
N GLU A 69 -0.81 0.94 5.76
CA GLU A 69 -1.44 -0.38 5.87
C GLU A 69 -1.24 -0.93 7.27
N ILE A 70 -2.30 -1.47 7.87
CA ILE A 70 -2.26 -2.09 9.19
C ILE A 70 -2.80 -3.51 9.07
N ASP A 71 -2.04 -4.48 9.61
CA ASP A 71 -2.46 -5.87 9.66
C ASP A 71 -1.75 -6.57 10.82
N PHE A 72 -2.05 -7.85 11.01
CA PHE A 72 -1.39 -8.66 12.01
C PHE A 72 0.11 -8.77 11.75
N THR A 73 0.88 -8.94 12.83
CA THR A 73 2.34 -9.03 12.76
C THR A 73 2.82 -10.06 11.75
N GLU A 74 2.21 -11.24 11.73
CA GLU A 74 2.60 -12.33 10.82
C GLU A 74 2.47 -11.92 9.35
N VAL A 75 1.41 -11.22 9.01
CA VAL A 75 1.16 -10.74 7.64
C VAL A 75 2.16 -9.66 7.28
N VAL A 76 2.36 -8.68 8.14
CA VAL A 76 3.26 -7.55 7.91
C VAL A 76 4.71 -8.03 7.74
N VAL A 77 5.17 -8.94 8.58
CA VAL A 77 6.52 -9.51 8.48
C VAL A 77 6.75 -10.17 7.12
N LYS A 78 5.81 -11.00 6.67
CA LYS A 78 5.90 -11.66 5.37
C LYS A 78 5.88 -10.66 4.22
N LYS A 79 5.02 -9.66 4.31
CA LYS A 79 4.91 -8.63 3.27
C LYS A 79 6.21 -7.83 3.15
N ILE A 80 6.78 -7.40 4.27
CA ILE A 80 8.07 -6.69 4.28
C ILE A 80 9.16 -7.55 3.65
N HIS A 81 9.18 -8.83 3.96
CA HIS A 81 10.14 -9.76 3.38
C HIS A 81 10.03 -9.86 1.86
N PHE A 82 8.80 -9.97 1.33
CA PHE A 82 8.58 -9.97 -0.12
C PHE A 82 8.99 -8.66 -0.77
N ILE A 83 8.69 -7.52 -0.15
CA ILE A 83 9.06 -6.21 -0.66
C ILE A 83 10.58 -6.10 -0.77
N ARG A 84 11.31 -6.49 0.27
CA ARG A 84 12.77 -6.41 0.29
C ARG A 84 13.43 -7.33 -0.73
N LYS A 85 12.84 -8.48 -1.02
CA LYS A 85 13.37 -9.42 -2.01
C LYS A 85 13.20 -8.94 -3.45
N SER A 86 12.23 -8.10 -3.73
CA SER A 86 11.98 -7.60 -5.08
C SER A 86 12.64 -6.22 -5.25
N PRO A 87 13.62 -6.07 -6.15
CA PRO A 87 14.21 -4.76 -6.42
C PRO A 87 13.18 -3.72 -6.87
N VAL A 88 12.18 -4.14 -7.64
CA VAL A 88 11.11 -3.26 -8.12
C VAL A 88 10.24 -2.77 -6.96
N LEU A 89 9.78 -3.67 -6.11
CA LEU A 89 8.96 -3.30 -4.97
C LEU A 89 9.72 -2.48 -3.94
N ALA A 90 10.97 -2.82 -3.67
CA ALA A 90 11.80 -2.07 -2.74
C ALA A 90 11.99 -0.63 -3.21
N LYS A 91 12.21 -0.43 -4.51
CA LYS A 91 12.33 0.91 -5.09
C LYS A 91 11.03 1.70 -4.97
N LEU A 92 9.89 1.10 -5.29
CA LEU A 92 8.60 1.76 -5.20
C LEU A 92 8.23 2.11 -3.75
N ALA A 93 8.58 1.26 -2.80
CA ALA A 93 8.36 1.53 -1.38
C ALA A 93 9.41 2.48 -0.78
N ASN A 94 10.43 2.86 -1.55
CA ASN A 94 11.53 3.70 -1.11
C ASN A 94 12.27 3.12 0.11
N VAL A 95 12.54 1.81 0.05
CA VAL A 95 13.30 1.11 1.07
C VAL A 95 14.77 1.13 0.68
N SER A 96 15.61 1.70 1.56
CA SER A 96 17.05 1.73 1.34
C SER A 96 17.67 0.36 1.64
N GLU A 97 18.60 -0.07 0.81
CA GLU A 97 19.39 -1.28 1.07
C GLU A 97 20.25 -1.14 2.33
N HIS A 98 20.50 0.09 2.74
CA HIS A 98 21.34 0.40 3.89
C HIS A 98 20.56 0.54 5.19
N GLU A 99 19.24 0.53 5.14
CA GLU A 99 18.41 0.55 6.34
C GLU A 99 18.50 -0.78 7.09
N ILE A 100 18.64 -0.70 8.40
CA ILE A 100 18.56 -1.87 9.25
C ILE A 100 17.14 -2.40 9.17
N PRO A 101 16.92 -3.65 8.71
CA PRO A 101 15.57 -4.17 8.56
C PRO A 101 14.85 -4.29 9.90
N HIS A 102 13.70 -3.63 10.00
CA HIS A 102 12.76 -3.88 11.08
C HIS A 102 11.74 -4.89 10.57
N GLU A 103 11.66 -6.05 11.21
CA GLU A 103 10.87 -7.16 10.72
C GLU A 103 9.37 -6.94 10.71
N SER A 104 8.87 -6.07 11.60
CA SER A 104 7.43 -5.86 11.79
C SER A 104 6.98 -4.43 11.47
N LYS A 105 7.84 -3.62 10.86
CA LYS A 105 7.50 -2.25 10.53
C LYS A 105 8.24 -1.77 9.31
N LEU A 106 7.52 -1.13 8.41
CA LEU A 106 8.09 -0.37 7.30
C LEU A 106 7.64 1.06 7.44
N ASN A 107 8.56 2.01 7.41
CA ASN A 107 8.26 3.42 7.58
C ASN A 107 9.03 4.25 6.56
N SER A 108 8.50 4.34 5.34
CA SER A 108 9.04 5.22 4.33
C SER A 108 8.18 6.47 4.19
N GLU A 109 8.59 7.40 3.34
CA GLU A 109 7.93 8.71 3.22
C GLU A 109 6.46 8.59 2.80
N HIS A 110 6.17 7.74 1.82
CA HIS A 110 4.82 7.62 1.26
C HIS A 110 4.13 6.31 1.56
N TYR A 111 4.83 5.34 2.13
CA TYR A 111 4.31 4.00 2.38
C TYR A 111 4.72 3.49 3.75
N LYS A 112 3.74 3.12 4.55
CA LYS A 112 3.97 2.65 5.92
C LYS A 112 3.22 1.34 6.14
N LEU A 113 3.92 0.36 6.72
CA LEU A 113 3.34 -0.89 7.18
C LEU A 113 3.45 -0.96 8.69
N ILE A 114 2.34 -1.16 9.36
CA ILE A 114 2.28 -1.21 10.82
C ILE A 114 1.66 -2.53 11.25
N ALA A 115 2.36 -3.25 12.10
CA ALA A 115 1.86 -4.49 12.70
C ALA A 115 1.04 -4.14 13.95
N GLN A 116 -0.26 -4.40 13.90
CA GLN A 116 -1.17 -4.11 15.00
C GLN A 116 -2.36 -5.05 14.96
N ASP A 117 -2.74 -5.57 16.12
CA ASP A 117 -4.00 -6.28 16.26
C ASP A 117 -5.11 -5.25 16.52
N LEU A 118 -6.01 -5.09 15.54
CA LEU A 118 -7.07 -4.09 15.60
C LEU A 118 -8.10 -4.36 16.70
N ARG A 119 -8.08 -5.56 17.29
CA ARG A 119 -8.92 -5.88 18.45
C ARG A 119 -8.40 -5.22 19.72
N LEU A 120 -7.13 -4.80 19.74
CA LEU A 120 -6.48 -4.15 20.87
C LEU A 120 -6.51 -2.63 20.68
N THR A 121 -7.71 -2.06 20.72
CA THR A 121 -7.94 -0.65 20.37
C THR A 121 -7.20 0.35 21.24
N LYS A 122 -6.80 -0.04 22.45
CA LYS A 122 -6.08 0.85 23.37
C LYS A 122 -4.65 1.15 22.91
N GLU A 123 -4.11 0.36 21.99
CA GLU A 123 -2.74 0.51 21.50
C GLU A 123 -2.66 1.31 20.20
N LEU A 124 -3.81 1.57 19.63
CA LEU A 124 -3.91 2.43 18.47
C LEU A 124 -3.87 3.90 18.91
#